data_894e4e77095ccd8f8f2115f0fd534393
#
_entry.id   894e4e77095ccd8f8f2115f0fd534393
#
_cell.length_a   1.000
_cell.length_b   1.000
_cell.length_c   1.000
_cell.angle_alpha   90.00
_cell.angle_beta   90.00
_cell.angle_gamma   90.00
#
_symmetry.space_group_name_H-M   'P 1'
#
loop_
_entity.id
_entity.type
_entity.pdbx_description
1 polymer ?
#
loop_
_entity_poly.entity_id
_entity_poly.type
_entity_poly.pdbx_seq_one_letter_code
_entity_poly.pdbx_strand_id
1 'polypeptide(L)'
;GLTRDNAAQVIFNGCDANMIEYDYKLVSENGNLSTKAVAKDLAYDIFGKKFELLEGVGMLKSISYDKDRKEYTYTVADGAVDGEGNKTNLTFKSESDFTSLYGMNVKALYKVENRKNSVYGVFDNGDTTVVATKADITDWKAADDELKIAGTKYTLAQNAEATPVFVAPDGKAFAETNKFLDDVMNDANVTEASA
;
A
#
# COMPACT_ATOMS: atom_id res chain seq x y z
N GLY A 1 28.80 7.66 -5.53
CA GLY A 1 28.54 6.73 -6.62
C GLY A 1 27.18 6.07 -6.45
N LEU A 2 26.61 5.50 -7.53
CA LEU A 2 25.36 4.77 -7.47
C LEU A 2 25.56 3.48 -6.68
N THR A 3 24.79 3.28 -5.59
CA THR A 3 24.80 2.03 -4.83
C THR A 3 23.93 0.97 -5.53
N ARG A 4 24.07 -0.31 -5.15
CA ARG A 4 23.21 -1.38 -5.67
C ARG A 4 21.73 -1.10 -5.40
N ASP A 5 21.41 -0.58 -4.22
CA ASP A 5 20.03 -0.27 -3.82
C ASP A 5 19.47 0.90 -4.63
N ASN A 6 20.24 1.95 -4.84
CA ASN A 6 19.84 3.06 -5.71
C ASN A 6 19.66 2.60 -7.17
N ALA A 7 20.51 1.69 -7.65
CA ALA A 7 20.36 1.14 -9.00
C ALA A 7 19.07 0.29 -9.10
N ALA A 8 18.81 -0.55 -8.11
CA ALA A 8 17.60 -1.35 -8.06
C ALA A 8 16.34 -0.47 -8.02
N GLN A 9 16.36 0.61 -7.23
CA GLN A 9 15.26 1.57 -7.14
C GLN A 9 15.01 2.28 -8.48
N VAL A 10 16.07 2.69 -9.18
CA VAL A 10 15.94 3.33 -10.51
C VAL A 10 15.33 2.36 -11.53
N ILE A 11 15.78 1.11 -11.54
CA ILE A 11 15.23 0.07 -12.42
C ILE A 11 13.77 -0.19 -12.09
N PHE A 12 13.43 -0.34 -10.80
CA PHE A 12 12.06 -0.54 -10.35
C PHE A 12 11.15 0.61 -10.82
N ASN A 13 11.53 1.86 -10.53
CA ASN A 13 10.75 3.04 -10.93
C ASN A 13 10.59 3.13 -12.45
N GLY A 14 11.61 2.73 -13.20
CA GLY A 14 11.55 2.69 -14.67
C GLY A 14 10.60 1.60 -15.21
N CYS A 15 10.45 0.49 -14.49
CA CYS A 15 9.50 -0.58 -14.85
C CYS A 15 8.06 -0.25 -14.43
N ASP A 16 7.90 0.54 -13.37
CA ASP A 16 6.61 0.97 -12.80
C ASP A 16 6.03 2.21 -13.53
N ALA A 17 6.87 2.95 -14.21
CA ALA A 17 6.43 4.13 -14.96
C ALA A 17 5.70 3.75 -16.24
N ASN A 18 4.67 4.51 -16.61
CA ASN A 18 3.98 4.33 -17.87
C ASN A 18 4.94 4.43 -19.05
N MET A 19 4.77 3.54 -20.02
CA MET A 19 5.52 3.57 -21.28
C MET A 19 5.06 4.74 -22.15
N ILE A 20 6.02 5.41 -22.77
CA ILE A 20 5.77 6.53 -23.68
C ILE A 20 6.17 6.12 -25.10
N GLU A 21 5.27 6.33 -26.05
CA GLU A 21 5.51 6.25 -27.48
C GLU A 21 5.65 7.65 -28.07
N TYR A 22 6.50 7.81 -29.07
CA TYR A 22 6.64 9.08 -29.77
C TYR A 22 6.05 8.98 -31.18
N ASP A 23 4.98 9.72 -31.42
CA ASP A 23 4.46 9.98 -32.75
C ASP A 23 5.18 11.19 -33.38
N TYR A 24 5.52 11.09 -34.65
CA TYR A 24 6.11 12.19 -35.38
C TYR A 24 5.07 12.88 -36.26
N LYS A 25 4.80 14.15 -35.95
CA LYS A 25 3.81 14.97 -36.71
C LYS A 25 4.56 16.05 -37.52
N LEU A 26 4.16 16.21 -38.77
CA LEU A 26 4.56 17.34 -39.55
C LEU A 26 3.89 18.60 -39.03
N VAL A 27 4.69 19.58 -38.66
CA VAL A 27 4.23 20.91 -38.23
C VAL A 27 4.79 21.97 -39.17
N SER A 28 3.98 22.96 -39.48
CA SER A 28 4.42 24.12 -40.24
C SER A 28 4.56 25.34 -39.32
N GLU A 29 5.77 25.79 -39.14
CA GLU A 29 6.07 27.01 -38.38
C GLU A 29 6.73 28.03 -39.32
N ASN A 30 6.12 29.22 -39.45
CA ASN A 30 6.58 30.27 -40.31
C ASN A 30 6.84 29.88 -41.79
N GLY A 31 6.01 28.99 -42.31
CA GLY A 31 6.13 28.50 -43.69
C GLY A 31 7.18 27.38 -43.89
N ASN A 32 7.90 27.00 -42.86
CA ASN A 32 8.83 25.88 -42.86
C ASN A 32 8.20 24.61 -42.30
N LEU A 33 8.31 23.50 -43.02
CA LEU A 33 7.86 22.19 -42.57
C LEU A 33 8.97 21.56 -41.72
N SER A 34 8.59 21.14 -40.52
CA SER A 34 9.46 20.36 -39.62
C SER A 34 8.72 19.19 -39.01
N THR A 35 9.44 18.20 -38.57
CA THR A 35 8.88 17.04 -37.84
C THR A 35 9.02 17.26 -36.36
N LYS A 36 7.93 17.22 -35.62
CA LYS A 36 7.91 17.34 -34.16
C LYS A 36 7.52 16.00 -33.53
N ALA A 37 8.35 15.52 -32.60
CA ALA A 37 8.00 14.39 -31.77
C ALA A 37 6.93 14.80 -30.73
N VAL A 38 5.84 14.04 -30.67
CA VAL A 38 4.77 14.22 -29.68
C VAL A 38 4.70 12.97 -28.83
N ALA A 39 4.94 13.12 -27.54
CA ALA A 39 4.85 12.01 -26.59
C ALA A 39 3.39 11.58 -26.40
N LYS A 40 3.15 10.29 -26.41
CA LYS A 40 1.87 9.64 -26.14
C LYS A 40 2.07 8.67 -24.99
N ASP A 41 1.35 8.90 -23.87
CA ASP A 41 1.27 7.98 -22.76
C ASP A 41 0.43 6.76 -23.18
N LEU A 42 0.98 5.58 -23.03
CA LEU A 42 0.32 4.32 -23.39
C LEU A 42 -0.58 3.77 -22.29
N ALA A 43 -0.59 4.43 -21.12
CA ALA A 43 -1.38 4.04 -19.94
C ALA A 43 -1.11 2.58 -19.47
N TYR A 44 0.07 2.07 -19.70
CA TYR A 44 0.56 0.80 -19.15
C TYR A 44 2.07 0.86 -18.90
N ASP A 45 2.53 0.09 -17.94
CA ASP A 45 3.92 -0.04 -17.54
C ASP A 45 4.56 -1.34 -18.06
N ILE A 46 5.85 -1.52 -17.75
CA ILE A 46 6.59 -2.72 -18.12
C ILE A 46 6.14 -3.93 -17.27
N PHE A 47 5.84 -3.72 -15.98
CA PHE A 47 5.42 -4.80 -15.09
C PHE A 47 4.15 -5.48 -15.62
N GLY A 48 3.12 -4.70 -15.92
CA GLY A 48 1.87 -5.22 -16.47
C GLY A 48 2.03 -5.76 -17.88
N LYS A 49 2.68 -5.02 -18.79
CA LYS A 49 2.72 -5.37 -20.21
C LYS A 49 3.68 -6.51 -20.57
N LYS A 50 4.87 -6.54 -19.95
CA LYS A 50 5.93 -7.48 -20.29
C LYS A 50 6.00 -8.66 -19.34
N PHE A 51 5.75 -8.41 -18.06
CA PHE A 51 5.81 -9.44 -17.04
C PHE A 51 4.43 -9.97 -16.65
N GLU A 52 3.34 -9.36 -17.16
CA GLU A 52 1.96 -9.78 -16.89
C GLU A 52 1.65 -9.82 -15.39
N LEU A 53 2.25 -8.88 -14.65
CA LEU A 53 1.97 -8.72 -13.22
C LEU A 53 0.70 -7.92 -13.02
N LEU A 54 -0.05 -8.30 -12.01
CA LEU A 54 -1.17 -7.55 -11.47
C LEU A 54 -0.67 -6.72 -10.30
N GLU A 55 -1.27 -5.57 -10.10
CA GLU A 55 -1.03 -4.73 -8.93
C GLU A 55 -2.18 -4.86 -7.94
N GLY A 56 -1.82 -5.09 -6.68
CA GLY A 56 -2.75 -5.07 -5.57
C GLY A 56 -2.37 -3.95 -4.61
N VAL A 57 -3.21 -2.92 -4.51
CA VAL A 57 -2.98 -1.79 -3.60
C VAL A 57 -3.98 -1.84 -2.46
N GLY A 58 -3.48 -1.74 -1.24
CA GLY A 58 -4.30 -1.74 -0.05
C GLY A 58 -3.46 -1.90 1.21
N MET A 59 -4.12 -1.92 2.36
CA MET A 59 -3.43 -2.04 3.62
C MET A 59 -3.01 -3.50 3.90
N LEU A 60 -1.78 -3.70 4.35
CA LEU A 60 -1.30 -4.98 4.85
C LEU A 60 -1.90 -5.24 6.24
N LYS A 61 -3.09 -5.86 6.28
CA LYS A 61 -3.94 -5.94 7.48
C LYS A 61 -3.74 -7.21 8.33
N SER A 62 -3.08 -8.21 7.80
CA SER A 62 -2.89 -9.48 8.52
C SER A 62 -1.59 -10.15 8.13
N ILE A 63 -0.89 -10.65 9.14
CA ILE A 63 0.33 -11.43 9.02
C ILE A 63 0.24 -12.62 9.96
N SER A 64 0.51 -13.81 9.47
CA SER A 64 0.70 -15.01 10.30
C SER A 64 1.93 -15.77 9.85
N TYR A 65 2.66 -16.37 10.79
CA TYR A 65 3.89 -17.11 10.51
C TYR A 65 3.74 -18.58 10.87
N ASP A 66 3.96 -19.45 9.89
CA ASP A 66 4.04 -20.90 10.07
C ASP A 66 5.49 -21.30 10.35
N LYS A 67 5.78 -21.68 11.59
CA LYS A 67 7.13 -22.06 12.05
C LYS A 67 7.64 -23.34 11.39
N ASP A 68 6.75 -24.27 11.07
CA ASP A 68 7.11 -25.58 10.51
C ASP A 68 7.52 -25.43 9.04
N ARG A 69 6.83 -24.55 8.33
CA ARG A 69 7.10 -24.26 6.92
C ARG A 69 8.04 -23.09 6.68
N LYS A 70 8.31 -22.31 7.73
CA LYS A 70 9.08 -21.05 7.66
C LYS A 70 8.49 -20.07 6.64
N GLU A 71 7.17 -19.99 6.61
CA GLU A 71 6.42 -19.26 5.61
C GLU A 71 5.44 -18.30 6.29
N TYR A 72 5.38 -17.08 5.81
CA TYR A 72 4.38 -16.11 6.21
C TYR A 72 3.13 -16.23 5.33
N THR A 73 1.97 -15.96 5.91
CA THR A 73 0.74 -15.68 5.19
C THR A 73 0.35 -14.23 5.42
N TYR A 74 0.20 -13.50 4.34
CA TYR A 74 -0.12 -12.07 4.32
C TYR A 74 -1.50 -11.85 3.73
N THR A 75 -2.20 -10.79 4.21
CA THR A 75 -3.46 -10.36 3.61
C THR A 75 -3.43 -8.83 3.43
N VAL A 76 -3.58 -8.40 2.19
CA VAL A 76 -3.76 -6.99 1.82
C VAL A 76 -5.25 -6.75 1.62
N ALA A 77 -5.79 -5.77 2.34
CA ALA A 77 -7.20 -5.37 2.21
C ALA A 77 -7.45 -4.81 0.82
N ASP A 78 -8.53 -5.26 0.17
CA ASP A 78 -8.96 -4.78 -1.14
C ASP A 78 -7.88 -4.83 -2.25
N GLY A 79 -6.82 -5.61 -2.00
CA GLY A 79 -5.65 -5.73 -2.87
C GLY A 79 -5.82 -6.63 -4.09
N ALA A 80 -6.99 -7.20 -4.31
CA ALA A 80 -7.31 -8.01 -5.50
C ALA A 80 -8.67 -7.62 -6.07
N VAL A 81 -8.93 -8.07 -7.29
CA VAL A 81 -10.21 -7.89 -7.96
C VAL A 81 -10.72 -9.26 -8.39
N ASP A 82 -11.98 -9.56 -8.12
CA ASP A 82 -12.62 -10.81 -8.56
C ASP A 82 -13.01 -10.76 -10.05
N GLY A 83 -13.56 -11.88 -10.55
CA GLY A 83 -14.00 -11.97 -11.94
C GLY A 83 -15.18 -11.07 -12.32
N GLU A 84 -15.84 -10.45 -11.34
CA GLU A 84 -16.95 -9.52 -11.50
C GLU A 84 -16.52 -8.05 -11.37
N GLY A 85 -15.24 -7.80 -11.03
CA GLY A 85 -14.67 -6.47 -10.87
C GLY A 85 -14.78 -5.90 -9.45
N ASN A 86 -15.22 -6.69 -8.46
CA ASN A 86 -15.31 -6.25 -7.08
C ASN A 86 -13.96 -6.37 -6.39
N LYS A 87 -13.66 -5.42 -5.52
CA LYS A 87 -12.47 -5.48 -4.67
C LYS A 87 -12.58 -6.60 -3.65
N THR A 88 -11.52 -7.37 -3.53
CA THR A 88 -11.39 -8.48 -2.58
C THR A 88 -10.02 -8.46 -1.91
N ASN A 89 -9.89 -9.17 -0.82
CA ASN A 89 -8.60 -9.28 -0.14
C ASN A 89 -7.59 -10.09 -0.99
N LEU A 90 -6.38 -9.56 -1.14
CA LEU A 90 -5.26 -10.29 -1.70
C LEU A 90 -4.57 -11.07 -0.58
N THR A 91 -4.77 -12.39 -0.56
CA THR A 91 -4.06 -13.27 0.38
C THR A 91 -3.02 -14.09 -0.35
N PHE A 92 -1.80 -14.14 0.19
CA PHE A 92 -0.66 -14.85 -0.40
C PHE A 92 0.29 -15.37 0.66
N LYS A 93 1.16 -16.29 0.26
CA LYS A 93 2.21 -16.86 1.08
C LYS A 93 3.59 -16.48 0.56
N SER A 94 4.54 -16.27 1.46
CA SER A 94 5.92 -15.92 1.10
C SER A 94 6.89 -16.31 2.22
N GLU A 95 8.08 -16.73 1.83
CA GLU A 95 9.23 -16.88 2.75
C GLU A 95 9.87 -15.52 3.09
N SER A 96 9.61 -14.50 2.28
CA SER A 96 10.11 -13.15 2.51
C SER A 96 9.38 -12.48 3.67
N ASP A 97 10.13 -11.75 4.47
CA ASP A 97 9.63 -11.01 5.62
C ASP A 97 9.22 -9.59 5.22
N PHE A 98 7.92 -9.34 5.22
CA PHE A 98 7.31 -8.02 4.99
C PHE A 98 6.67 -7.46 6.27
N THR A 99 7.05 -7.95 7.44
CA THR A 99 6.44 -7.54 8.72
C THR A 99 6.59 -6.06 9.00
N SER A 100 7.66 -5.43 8.50
CA SER A 100 7.88 -3.98 8.64
C SER A 100 6.83 -3.12 7.91
N LEU A 101 6.07 -3.71 6.99
CA LEU A 101 5.02 -3.02 6.24
C LEU A 101 3.62 -3.23 6.85
N TYR A 102 3.54 -3.88 8.01
CA TYR A 102 2.26 -4.17 8.65
C TYR A 102 1.52 -2.89 9.03
N GLY A 103 0.24 -2.82 8.69
CA GLY A 103 -0.60 -1.63 8.87
C GLY A 103 -0.40 -0.52 7.83
N MET A 104 0.60 -0.64 6.96
CA MET A 104 0.87 0.34 5.90
C MET A 104 0.02 0.06 4.66
N ASN A 105 -0.27 1.11 3.89
CA ASN A 105 -0.78 0.95 2.54
C ASN A 105 0.35 0.48 1.63
N VAL A 106 0.18 -0.68 1.02
CA VAL A 106 1.22 -1.33 0.23
C VAL A 106 0.78 -1.55 -1.21
N LYS A 107 1.74 -1.62 -2.10
CA LYS A 107 1.59 -2.12 -3.47
C LYS A 107 2.22 -3.51 -3.55
N ALA A 108 1.42 -4.52 -3.85
CA ALA A 108 1.87 -5.88 -4.12
C ALA A 108 1.85 -6.17 -5.62
N LEU A 109 2.96 -6.66 -6.17
CA LEU A 109 3.04 -7.15 -7.55
C LEU A 109 2.87 -8.66 -7.54
N TYR A 110 1.85 -9.18 -8.25
CA TYR A 110 1.51 -10.58 -8.18
C TYR A 110 0.99 -11.15 -9.51
N LYS A 111 0.98 -12.48 -9.62
CA LYS A 111 0.26 -13.24 -10.65
C LYS A 111 -0.71 -14.21 -10.01
N VAL A 112 -1.77 -14.54 -10.73
CA VAL A 112 -2.66 -15.64 -10.35
C VAL A 112 -2.24 -16.89 -11.12
N GLU A 113 -1.64 -17.85 -10.44
CA GLU A 113 -1.18 -19.11 -11.00
C GLU A 113 -1.86 -20.28 -10.28
N ASN A 114 -2.52 -21.14 -11.02
CA ASN A 114 -3.23 -22.30 -10.44
C ASN A 114 -4.18 -21.93 -9.29
N ARG A 115 -4.91 -20.83 -9.43
CA ARG A 115 -5.81 -20.25 -8.39
C ARG A 115 -5.09 -19.84 -7.10
N LYS A 116 -3.80 -19.56 -7.16
CA LYS A 116 -3.01 -19.03 -6.05
C LYS A 116 -2.37 -17.72 -6.48
N ASN A 117 -2.23 -16.83 -5.53
CA ASN A 117 -1.54 -15.56 -5.74
C ASN A 117 -0.04 -15.79 -5.48
N SER A 118 0.75 -15.70 -6.53
CA SER A 118 2.21 -15.70 -6.48
C SER A 118 2.70 -14.26 -6.44
N VAL A 119 3.19 -13.80 -5.29
CA VAL A 119 3.64 -12.42 -5.09
C VAL A 119 5.14 -12.32 -5.35
N TYR A 120 5.53 -11.34 -6.16
CA TYR A 120 6.91 -11.06 -6.56
C TYR A 120 7.54 -9.94 -5.73
N GLY A 121 6.74 -9.10 -5.12
CA GLY A 121 7.21 -8.05 -4.19
C GLY A 121 6.05 -7.32 -3.52
N VAL A 122 6.33 -6.78 -2.33
CA VAL A 122 5.43 -5.90 -1.59
C VAL A 122 6.22 -4.66 -1.22
N PHE A 123 5.68 -3.50 -1.53
CA PHE A 123 6.35 -2.21 -1.40
C PHE A 123 5.44 -1.23 -0.67
N ASP A 124 6.03 -0.31 0.07
CA ASP A 124 5.32 0.87 0.58
C ASP A 124 4.76 1.65 -0.61
N ASN A 125 3.46 1.94 -0.58
CA ASN A 125 2.79 2.71 -1.65
C ASN A 125 2.99 4.22 -1.53
N GLY A 126 3.81 4.67 -0.57
CA GLY A 126 4.15 6.07 -0.38
C GLY A 126 3.08 6.90 0.31
N ASP A 127 2.02 6.30 0.80
CA ASP A 127 1.03 6.96 1.63
C ASP A 127 1.59 7.21 3.03
N THR A 128 1.20 8.33 3.61
CA THR A 128 1.65 8.68 4.96
C THR A 128 1.00 7.74 5.98
N THR A 129 1.81 6.90 6.61
CA THR A 129 1.39 6.09 7.75
C THR A 129 1.95 6.72 9.03
N VAL A 130 1.10 6.92 10.02
CA VAL A 130 1.52 7.36 11.34
C VAL A 130 1.63 6.14 12.25
N VAL A 131 2.84 5.88 12.74
CA VAL A 131 3.08 4.85 13.75
C VAL A 131 3.20 5.52 15.10
N ALA A 132 2.40 5.09 16.06
CA ALA A 132 2.37 5.65 17.39
C ALA A 132 2.21 4.56 18.44
N THR A 133 2.77 4.80 19.62
CA THR A 133 2.45 4.00 20.82
C THR A 133 1.26 4.64 21.54
N LYS A 134 0.62 3.90 22.43
CA LYS A 134 -0.45 4.43 23.29
C LYS A 134 0.01 5.69 24.07
N ALA A 135 1.27 5.74 24.48
CA ALA A 135 1.85 6.87 25.20
C ALA A 135 1.96 8.15 24.36
N ASP A 136 2.04 8.02 23.03
CA ASP A 136 2.12 9.15 22.11
C ASP A 136 0.74 9.79 21.87
N ILE A 137 -0.35 9.09 22.20
CA ILE A 137 -1.74 9.57 22.05
C ILE A 137 -2.09 10.37 23.31
N THR A 138 -2.03 11.70 23.22
CA THR A 138 -2.15 12.59 24.40
C THR A 138 -3.49 13.28 24.54
N ASP A 139 -4.28 13.38 23.50
CA ASP A 139 -5.54 14.14 23.53
C ASP A 139 -6.48 13.56 22.48
N TRP A 140 -7.36 12.69 22.91
CA TRP A 140 -8.36 12.08 22.03
C TRP A 140 -9.77 12.44 22.48
N LYS A 141 -10.58 12.77 21.51
CA LYS A 141 -11.97 13.17 21.72
C LYS A 141 -12.85 12.38 20.75
N ALA A 142 -13.37 11.28 21.24
CA ALA A 142 -14.24 10.42 20.46
C ALA A 142 -15.46 11.14 19.87
N ALA A 143 -15.99 12.14 20.57
CA ALA A 143 -17.14 12.92 20.11
C ALA A 143 -16.82 13.89 18.95
N ASP A 144 -15.56 14.28 18.82
CA ASP A 144 -15.09 15.26 17.83
C ASP A 144 -14.30 14.59 16.69
N ASP A 145 -14.14 13.26 16.71
CA ASP A 145 -13.30 12.47 15.80
C ASP A 145 -11.86 13.01 15.70
N GLU A 146 -11.33 13.50 16.82
CA GLU A 146 -10.01 14.11 16.89
C GLU A 146 -9.09 13.35 17.84
N LEU A 147 -7.82 13.22 17.43
CA LEU A 147 -6.75 12.74 18.31
C LEU A 147 -5.45 13.50 18.06
N LYS A 148 -4.60 13.56 19.09
CA LYS A 148 -3.22 14.04 18.95
C LYS A 148 -2.24 12.90 19.14
N ILE A 149 -1.34 12.77 18.18
CA ILE A 149 -0.23 11.81 18.23
C ILE A 149 1.06 12.61 18.23
N ALA A 150 1.88 12.41 19.25
CA ALA A 150 3.16 13.13 19.42
C ALA A 150 3.04 14.66 19.22
N GLY A 151 1.95 15.26 19.71
CA GLY A 151 1.67 16.68 19.60
C GLY A 151 1.02 17.15 18.30
N THR A 152 0.93 16.31 17.28
CA THR A 152 0.24 16.61 16.02
C THR A 152 -1.22 16.22 16.09
N LYS A 153 -2.11 17.11 15.69
CA LYS A 153 -3.56 16.88 15.66
C LYS A 153 -3.94 16.16 14.35
N TYR A 154 -4.74 15.11 14.48
CA TYR A 154 -5.34 14.36 13.38
C TYR A 154 -6.84 14.37 13.55
N THR A 155 -7.56 14.45 12.44
CA THR A 155 -9.00 14.27 12.38
C THR A 155 -9.28 12.94 11.70
N LEU A 156 -10.08 12.10 12.33
CA LEU A 156 -10.42 10.78 11.80
C LEU A 156 -11.41 10.91 10.64
N ALA A 157 -11.21 10.11 9.62
CA ALA A 157 -12.11 10.09 8.47
C ALA A 157 -13.47 9.50 8.86
N GLN A 158 -14.55 10.21 8.52
CA GLN A 158 -15.92 9.83 8.86
C GLN A 158 -16.63 9.01 7.77
N ASN A 159 -15.97 8.72 6.66
CA ASN A 159 -16.60 7.97 5.59
C ASN A 159 -16.33 6.46 5.73
N ALA A 160 -17.29 5.65 5.32
CA ALA A 160 -17.22 4.19 5.37
C ALA A 160 -16.06 3.58 4.54
N GLU A 161 -15.44 4.38 3.66
CA GLU A 161 -14.34 3.95 2.80
C GLU A 161 -12.96 4.16 3.43
N ALA A 162 -12.86 5.03 4.43
CA ALA A 162 -11.63 5.33 5.15
C ALA A 162 -11.75 4.88 6.62
N THR A 163 -11.82 3.59 6.84
CA THR A 163 -11.77 3.05 8.20
C THR A 163 -10.31 3.05 8.65
N PRO A 164 -9.91 3.88 9.60
CA PRO A 164 -8.58 3.80 10.15
C PRO A 164 -8.43 2.44 10.82
N VAL A 165 -7.32 1.79 10.54
CA VAL A 165 -7.03 0.50 11.12
C VAL A 165 -5.96 0.70 12.18
N PHE A 166 -6.35 0.44 13.41
CA PHE A 166 -5.44 0.35 14.52
C PHE A 166 -5.03 -1.10 14.69
N VAL A 167 -3.76 -1.33 14.90
CA VAL A 167 -3.20 -2.66 15.04
C VAL A 167 -2.56 -2.77 16.42
N ALA A 168 -3.09 -3.66 17.24
CA ALA A 168 -2.48 -3.97 18.53
C ALA A 168 -1.24 -4.89 18.34
N PRO A 169 -0.30 -4.92 19.30
CA PRO A 169 0.91 -5.75 19.24
C PRO A 169 0.63 -7.24 19.10
N ASP A 170 -0.55 -7.72 19.52
CA ASP A 170 -1.00 -9.12 19.36
C ASP A 170 -1.52 -9.43 17.95
N GLY A 171 -1.45 -8.46 17.04
CA GLY A 171 -1.88 -8.61 15.66
C GLY A 171 -3.38 -8.47 15.43
N LYS A 172 -4.18 -8.08 16.44
CA LYS A 172 -5.58 -7.78 16.22
C LYS A 172 -5.73 -6.43 15.53
N ALA A 173 -6.36 -6.45 14.37
CA ALA A 173 -6.78 -5.25 13.68
C ALA A 173 -8.16 -4.83 14.19
N PHE A 174 -8.34 -3.56 14.47
CA PHE A 174 -9.58 -2.99 14.94
C PHE A 174 -10.13 -2.04 13.87
N ALA A 175 -11.36 -2.29 13.46
CA ALA A 175 -11.99 -1.59 12.33
C ALA A 175 -12.97 -0.49 12.77
N GLU A 176 -13.24 -0.31 14.05
CA GLU A 176 -14.22 0.65 14.56
C GLU A 176 -13.52 1.72 15.41
N THR A 177 -13.50 2.93 14.91
CA THR A 177 -12.65 4.02 15.37
C THR A 177 -12.92 4.52 16.78
N ASN A 178 -14.15 4.91 17.08
CA ASN A 178 -14.44 5.59 18.34
C ASN A 178 -14.45 4.65 19.53
N LYS A 179 -15.08 3.48 19.34
CA LYS A 179 -15.11 2.45 20.35
C LYS A 179 -13.72 1.86 20.61
N PHE A 180 -12.92 1.70 19.55
CA PHE A 180 -11.57 1.19 19.68
C PHE A 180 -10.68 2.12 20.51
N LEU A 181 -10.71 3.44 20.24
CA LEU A 181 -9.93 4.40 21.03
C LEU A 181 -10.35 4.37 22.49
N ASP A 182 -11.66 4.29 22.79
CA ASP A 182 -12.15 4.13 24.16
C ASP A 182 -11.64 2.82 24.79
N ASP A 183 -11.75 1.72 24.09
CA ASP A 183 -11.33 0.41 24.59
C ASP A 183 -9.81 0.37 24.81
N VAL A 184 -9.00 0.87 23.87
CA VAL A 184 -7.54 0.87 23.98
C VAL A 184 -7.04 1.85 25.04
N MET A 185 -7.59 3.06 25.08
CA MET A 185 -7.12 4.07 26.04
C MET A 185 -7.51 3.72 27.48
N ASN A 186 -8.63 3.03 27.66
CA ASN A 186 -9.11 2.60 28.98
C ASN A 186 -8.63 1.20 29.38
N ASP A 187 -8.14 0.36 28.44
CA ASP A 187 -7.62 -0.96 28.77
C ASP A 187 -6.20 -0.86 29.34
N ALA A 188 -6.07 -1.19 30.63
CA ALA A 188 -4.78 -1.20 31.34
C ALA A 188 -3.83 -2.30 30.82
N ASN A 189 -4.33 -3.31 30.10
CA ASN A 189 -3.52 -4.39 29.54
C ASN A 189 -2.92 -4.04 28.17
N VAL A 190 -3.43 -3.00 27.51
CA VAL A 190 -2.86 -2.50 26.26
C VAL A 190 -1.77 -1.48 26.60
N THR A 191 -0.54 -1.95 26.64
CA THR A 191 0.62 -1.10 26.94
C THR A 191 1.19 -0.41 25.70
N GLU A 192 0.98 -1.00 24.51
CA GLU A 192 1.44 -0.47 23.23
C GLU A 192 0.35 -0.74 22.18
N ALA A 193 -0.19 0.31 21.59
CA ALA A 193 -0.97 0.24 20.36
C ALA A 193 -0.17 0.95 19.27
N SER A 194 -0.05 0.32 18.09
CA SER A 194 0.47 0.97 16.89
C SER A 194 -0.70 1.29 15.96
N ALA A 195 -0.75 2.50 15.47
CA ALA A 195 -1.74 2.97 14.50
C ALA A 195 -1.08 3.29 13.17
#